data_7403d2ec03f1e037693ae28d780bad68
#
_entry.id   7403d2ec03f1e037693ae28d780bad68
#
_cell.length_a   1.000
_cell.length_b   1.000
_cell.length_c   1.000
_cell.angle_alpha   90.00
_cell.angle_beta   90.00
_cell.angle_gamma   90.00
#
_symmetry.space_group_name_H-M   'P 1'
#
loop_
_entity.id
_entity.type
_entity.pdbx_description
1 polymer ?
#
loop_
_entity_poly.entity_id
_entity_poly.type
_entity_poly.pdbx_seq_one_letter_code
_entity_poly.pdbx_strand_id
1 'polypeptide(L)'
;MNIFNNANKIKVFLILAALLLTNHCAKVDPVTGEKILIEPDTRKKSREFVDKGVGIFGDIGKSKSGGVFEFASSNVLWRATLKTLDFLPLANADYSGGIVIYDWYSNKTEKELIKVSVRFLSNELRASSLEIIGHKKICEDSGKCYTEKLDKKFTEEIKDSIISKARLLKIEDTKKDQAK
;
A
#
# COMPACT_ATOMS: atom_id res chain seq x y z
N MET A 1 19.67 46.13 60.60
CA MET A 1 20.50 45.20 59.78
C MET A 1 19.76 43.88 59.51
N ASN A 2 18.41 43.90 59.27
CA ASN A 2 17.62 42.70 59.09
C ASN A 2 16.81 42.62 57.76
N ILE A 3 16.86 43.65 56.93
CA ILE A 3 16.06 43.72 55.71
C ILE A 3 16.72 42.95 54.57
N PHE A 4 18.07 42.92 54.48
CA PHE A 4 18.83 42.19 53.47
C PHE A 4 18.73 40.65 53.59
N ASN A 5 18.52 40.15 54.81
CA ASN A 5 18.44 38.71 55.05
C ASN A 5 17.05 38.15 54.63
N ASN A 6 16.02 38.95 54.63
CA ASN A 6 14.66 38.51 54.25
C ASN A 6 14.51 38.47 52.73
N ALA A 7 15.11 39.39 51.98
CA ALA A 7 15.06 39.39 50.54
C ALA A 7 15.80 38.17 49.92
N ASN A 8 16.90 37.72 50.53
CA ASN A 8 17.60 36.52 50.11
C ASN A 8 16.83 35.24 50.42
N LYS A 9 16.13 35.18 51.57
CA LYS A 9 15.26 34.05 51.89
C LYS A 9 14.09 33.94 50.92
N ILE A 10 13.51 35.06 50.53
CA ILE A 10 12.40 35.08 49.53
C ILE A 10 12.91 34.64 48.18
N LYS A 11 14.11 35.08 47.71
CA LYS A 11 14.70 34.60 46.45
C LYS A 11 14.99 33.10 46.45
N VAL A 12 15.54 32.58 47.55
CA VAL A 12 15.80 31.14 47.72
C VAL A 12 14.49 30.33 47.68
N PHE A 13 13.44 30.86 48.36
CA PHE A 13 12.15 30.22 48.34
C PHE A 13 11.48 30.21 46.97
N LEU A 14 11.61 31.30 46.19
CA LEU A 14 11.09 31.36 44.80
C LEU A 14 11.86 30.44 43.86
N ILE A 15 13.18 30.31 44.03
CA ILE A 15 13.99 29.37 43.23
C ILE A 15 13.59 27.91 43.56
N LEU A 16 13.42 27.61 44.85
CA LEU A 16 12.99 26.28 45.30
C LEU A 16 11.58 25.93 44.79
N ALA A 17 10.65 26.89 44.81
CA ALA A 17 9.30 26.75 44.27
C ALA A 17 9.31 26.54 42.72
N ALA A 18 10.18 27.26 42.00
CA ALA A 18 10.36 27.10 40.55
C ALA A 18 10.91 25.71 40.20
N LEU A 19 11.84 25.17 40.99
CA LEU A 19 12.40 23.81 40.78
C LEU A 19 11.35 22.70 41.04
N LEU A 20 10.35 22.93 41.88
CA LEU A 20 9.28 21.96 42.10
C LEU A 20 8.22 21.91 40.99
N LEU A 21 8.16 22.95 40.13
CA LEU A 21 7.20 23.01 39.02
C LEU A 21 7.68 22.34 37.75
N THR A 22 8.95 21.92 37.67
CA THR A 22 9.52 21.34 36.44
C THR A 22 9.35 19.83 36.27
N ASN A 23 8.69 19.14 37.20
CA ASN A 23 8.59 17.67 37.18
C ASN A 23 7.30 17.10 36.56
N HIS A 24 6.66 17.79 35.58
CA HIS A 24 5.40 17.32 35.01
C HIS A 24 5.46 17.16 33.47
N CYS A 25 6.43 16.40 32.99
CA CYS A 25 6.40 15.90 31.60
C CYS A 25 6.37 14.37 31.58
N ALA A 26 5.37 13.72 32.14
CA ALA A 26 5.03 12.34 31.90
C ALA A 26 3.91 12.33 30.83
N LYS A 27 4.16 11.78 29.65
CA LYS A 27 3.10 11.49 28.69
C LYS A 27 2.22 10.38 29.26
N VAL A 28 0.94 10.67 29.42
CA VAL A 28 -0.10 9.72 29.85
C VAL A 28 -0.86 9.28 28.62
N ASP A 29 -1.17 7.99 28.51
CA ASP A 29 -1.99 7.44 27.43
C ASP A 29 -3.43 8.01 27.55
N PRO A 30 -3.97 8.64 26.49
CA PRO A 30 -5.29 9.26 26.54
C PRO A 30 -6.44 8.27 26.65
N VAL A 31 -6.20 6.96 26.44
CA VAL A 31 -7.23 5.91 26.48
C VAL A 31 -7.22 5.15 27.80
N THR A 32 -6.07 4.82 28.34
CA THR A 32 -5.93 3.98 29.55
C THR A 32 -5.58 4.78 30.82
N GLY A 33 -5.12 6.03 30.70
CA GLY A 33 -4.70 6.84 31.83
C GLY A 33 -3.38 6.40 32.49
N GLU A 34 -2.69 5.39 31.95
CA GLU A 34 -1.42 4.91 32.48
C GLU A 34 -0.23 5.77 32.02
N LYS A 35 0.77 5.93 32.88
CA LYS A 35 2.00 6.64 32.56
C LYS A 35 2.82 5.82 31.58
N ILE A 36 3.05 6.37 30.40
CA ILE A 36 3.94 5.78 29.42
C ILE A 36 5.38 5.96 29.90
N LEU A 37 5.96 4.90 30.48
CA LEU A 37 7.40 4.85 30.78
C LEU A 37 8.16 4.70 29.45
N ILE A 38 8.87 5.75 29.06
CA ILE A 38 9.75 5.70 27.89
C ILE A 38 10.96 4.86 28.27
N GLU A 39 11.01 3.61 27.84
CA GLU A 39 12.16 2.73 28.03
C GLU A 39 13.37 3.31 27.24
N PRO A 40 14.49 3.63 27.92
CA PRO A 40 15.67 4.23 27.25
C PRO A 40 16.45 3.24 26.39
N ASP A 41 16.19 1.94 26.53
CA ASP A 41 16.87 0.90 25.75
C ASP A 41 16.17 0.69 24.41
N THR A 42 16.77 1.22 23.34
CA THR A 42 16.31 1.09 21.97
C THR A 42 16.22 -0.37 21.49
N ARG A 43 17.05 -1.27 22.03
CA ARG A 43 17.00 -2.71 21.70
C ARG A 43 15.80 -3.41 22.32
N LYS A 44 15.45 -3.07 23.57
CA LYS A 44 14.23 -3.58 24.21
C LYS A 44 12.99 -3.06 23.48
N LYS A 45 12.98 -1.78 23.16
CA LYS A 45 11.88 -1.16 22.41
C LYS A 45 11.71 -1.80 21.03
N SER A 46 12.78 -2.11 20.32
CA SER A 46 12.71 -2.81 19.04
C SER A 46 12.17 -4.24 19.19
N ARG A 47 12.58 -4.99 20.23
CA ARG A 47 12.07 -6.35 20.50
C ARG A 47 10.59 -6.31 20.90
N GLU A 48 10.19 -5.39 21.75
CA GLU A 48 8.80 -5.20 22.15
C GLU A 48 7.91 -4.79 20.96
N PHE A 49 8.43 -3.98 20.03
CA PHE A 49 7.75 -3.65 18.77
C PHE A 49 7.57 -4.88 17.87
N VAL A 50 8.58 -5.74 17.79
CA VAL A 50 8.49 -7.00 17.03
C VAL A 50 7.56 -8.01 17.71
N ASP A 51 7.63 -8.14 19.04
CA ASP A 51 6.80 -9.06 19.83
C ASP A 51 5.32 -8.63 19.86
N LYS A 52 5.05 -7.31 19.83
CA LYS A 52 3.70 -6.75 19.71
C LYS A 52 3.18 -6.74 18.27
N GLY A 53 3.95 -7.21 17.30
CA GLY A 53 3.53 -7.29 15.89
C GLY A 53 3.38 -5.93 15.20
N VAL A 54 3.87 -4.84 15.81
CA VAL A 54 3.83 -3.48 15.23
C VAL A 54 5.13 -3.23 14.44
N GLY A 55 5.44 -4.10 13.49
CA GLY A 55 6.56 -3.91 12.56
C GLY A 55 6.15 -3.02 11.37
N ILE A 56 7.15 -2.47 10.68
CA ILE A 56 6.97 -1.67 9.44
C ILE A 56 6.19 -2.44 8.36
N PHE A 57 6.09 -3.77 8.49
CA PHE A 57 5.36 -4.65 7.57
C PHE A 57 4.01 -5.16 8.14
N GLY A 58 3.49 -4.53 9.20
CA GLY A 58 2.25 -4.98 9.82
C GLY A 58 2.37 -6.38 10.43
N ASP A 59 1.35 -6.81 11.06
CA ASP A 59 1.22 -8.07 11.79
C ASP A 59 1.33 -9.32 10.88
N ILE A 60 2.56 -9.65 10.47
CA ILE A 60 2.83 -10.80 9.58
C ILE A 60 2.61 -12.15 10.30
N GLY A 61 2.47 -12.16 11.62
CA GLY A 61 2.49 -13.42 12.40
C GLY A 61 1.24 -13.79 13.16
N LYS A 62 0.25 -12.91 13.38
CA LYS A 62 -0.88 -13.17 14.28
C LYS A 62 -2.24 -12.64 13.86
N SER A 63 -2.37 -12.00 12.72
CA SER A 63 -3.67 -11.58 12.21
C SER A 63 -4.29 -12.70 11.37
N LYS A 64 -5.46 -13.16 11.77
CA LYS A 64 -6.40 -13.89 10.91
C LYS A 64 -6.98 -12.98 9.81
N SER A 65 -6.36 -11.83 9.58
CA SER A 65 -6.68 -10.88 8.54
C SER A 65 -5.51 -10.83 7.57
N GLY A 66 -5.69 -11.36 6.39
CA GLY A 66 -4.68 -11.55 5.38
C GLY A 66 -3.84 -10.33 5.09
N GLY A 67 -2.54 -10.49 5.20
CA GLY A 67 -1.57 -9.52 4.71
C GLY A 67 -1.76 -9.21 3.23
N VAL A 68 -1.00 -8.26 2.70
CA VAL A 68 -1.04 -7.81 1.29
C VAL A 68 -1.08 -8.99 0.30
N PHE A 69 -0.52 -10.14 0.65
CA PHE A 69 -0.52 -11.36 -0.16
C PHE A 69 -1.90 -12.02 -0.26
N GLU A 70 -2.68 -12.05 0.82
CA GLU A 70 -4.03 -12.62 0.82
C GLU A 70 -5.01 -11.69 0.08
N PHE A 71 -4.76 -10.40 0.12
CA PHE A 71 -5.54 -9.41 -0.61
C PHE A 71 -5.38 -9.58 -2.13
N ALA A 72 -4.16 -9.74 -2.63
CA ALA A 72 -3.90 -10.00 -4.05
C ALA A 72 -4.48 -11.35 -4.50
N SER A 73 -4.54 -12.34 -3.61
CA SER A 73 -5.16 -13.65 -3.89
C SER A 73 -6.69 -13.60 -3.79
N SER A 74 -7.28 -12.73 -2.98
CA SER A 74 -8.73 -12.62 -2.81
C SER A 74 -9.41 -11.77 -3.88
N ASN A 75 -8.73 -10.76 -4.44
CA ASN A 75 -9.32 -9.90 -5.47
C ASN A 75 -9.41 -10.62 -6.81
N VAL A 76 -10.63 -10.94 -7.20
CA VAL A 76 -10.93 -11.67 -8.43
C VAL A 76 -10.52 -10.90 -9.69
N LEU A 77 -10.70 -9.56 -9.72
CA LEU A 77 -10.29 -8.72 -10.86
C LEU A 77 -8.77 -8.70 -11.02
N TRP A 78 -8.03 -8.62 -9.92
CA TRP A 78 -6.57 -8.67 -9.94
C TRP A 78 -6.06 -10.00 -10.50
N ARG A 79 -6.55 -11.12 -9.97
CA ARG A 79 -6.18 -12.46 -10.46
C ARG A 79 -6.58 -12.68 -11.92
N ALA A 80 -7.74 -12.17 -12.33
CA ALA A 80 -8.20 -12.25 -13.70
C ALA A 80 -7.29 -11.45 -14.64
N THR A 81 -6.87 -10.23 -14.23
CA THR A 81 -5.96 -9.41 -15.02
C THR A 81 -4.64 -10.12 -15.28
N LEU A 82 -4.00 -10.63 -14.22
CA LEU A 82 -2.73 -11.36 -14.35
C LEU A 82 -2.86 -12.62 -15.21
N LYS A 83 -4.00 -13.33 -15.14
CA LYS A 83 -4.24 -14.51 -15.97
C LYS A 83 -4.64 -14.21 -17.41
N THR A 84 -5.29 -13.09 -17.67
CA THR A 84 -5.72 -12.72 -19.02
C THR A 84 -4.58 -12.15 -19.83
N LEU A 85 -3.67 -11.43 -19.18
CA LEU A 85 -2.55 -10.74 -19.81
C LEU A 85 -1.20 -11.42 -19.51
N ASP A 86 -1.19 -12.71 -19.18
CA ASP A 86 0.01 -13.49 -18.84
C ASP A 86 1.01 -13.61 -19.99
N PHE A 87 0.56 -13.42 -21.24
CA PHE A 87 1.42 -13.40 -22.41
C PHE A 87 2.23 -12.09 -22.56
N LEU A 88 1.88 -11.03 -21.82
CA LEU A 88 2.61 -9.77 -21.82
C LEU A 88 3.69 -9.79 -20.72
N PRO A 89 4.91 -9.27 -21.00
CA PRO A 89 5.93 -9.15 -19.97
C PRO A 89 5.48 -8.16 -18.88
N LEU A 90 5.43 -8.62 -17.64
CA LEU A 90 5.04 -7.81 -16.51
C LEU A 90 6.20 -6.88 -16.11
N ALA A 91 5.99 -5.57 -16.15
CA ALA A 91 6.96 -4.58 -15.72
C ALA A 91 6.82 -4.21 -14.25
N ASN A 92 5.58 -3.99 -13.80
CA ASN A 92 5.28 -3.65 -12.40
C ASN A 92 3.87 -4.08 -12.03
N ALA A 93 3.69 -4.50 -10.77
CA ALA A 93 2.41 -4.83 -10.19
C ALA A 93 2.34 -4.25 -8.77
N ASP A 94 1.72 -3.08 -8.63
CA ASP A 94 1.46 -2.45 -7.35
C ASP A 94 0.01 -2.67 -6.94
N TYR A 95 -0.17 -3.63 -6.03
CA TYR A 95 -1.50 -3.95 -5.51
C TYR A 95 -2.09 -2.80 -4.69
N SER A 96 -1.27 -2.15 -3.85
CA SER A 96 -1.70 -1.05 -2.98
C SER A 96 -2.09 0.18 -3.79
N GLY A 97 -1.34 0.48 -4.83
CA GLY A 97 -1.64 1.55 -5.79
C GLY A 97 -2.73 1.18 -6.79
N GLY A 98 -3.19 -0.07 -6.81
CA GLY A 98 -4.23 -0.53 -7.72
C GLY A 98 -3.82 -0.43 -9.18
N ILE A 99 -2.58 -0.78 -9.52
CA ILE A 99 -2.08 -0.70 -10.90
C ILE A 99 -1.20 -1.90 -11.28
N VAL A 100 -1.41 -2.39 -12.50
CA VAL A 100 -0.54 -3.37 -13.15
C VAL A 100 -0.03 -2.77 -14.45
N ILE A 101 1.27 -2.81 -14.66
CA ILE A 101 1.93 -2.27 -15.85
C ILE A 101 2.68 -3.39 -16.55
N TYR A 102 2.35 -3.61 -17.81
CA TYR A 102 3.06 -4.51 -18.70
C TYR A 102 4.05 -3.73 -19.55
N ASP A 103 5.19 -4.33 -19.87
CA ASP A 103 6.19 -3.70 -20.71
C ASP A 103 5.85 -3.81 -22.20
N TRP A 104 6.66 -3.17 -23.04
CA TRP A 104 6.50 -3.21 -24.48
C TRP A 104 6.58 -4.65 -24.99
N TYR A 105 5.60 -5.04 -25.76
CA TYR A 105 5.47 -6.37 -26.35
C TYR A 105 5.17 -6.28 -27.86
N SER A 106 5.83 -7.13 -28.64
CA SER A 106 5.57 -7.30 -30.06
C SER A 106 5.28 -8.76 -30.37
N ASN A 107 4.24 -9.03 -31.13
CA ASN A 107 3.83 -10.40 -31.43
C ASN A 107 4.62 -11.02 -32.63
N LYS A 108 5.02 -10.27 -33.63
CA LYS A 108 5.67 -10.81 -34.84
C LYS A 108 6.60 -9.81 -35.58
N THR A 109 6.47 -8.55 -35.34
CA THR A 109 7.24 -7.51 -36.07
C THR A 109 7.83 -6.54 -35.06
N GLU A 110 9.13 -6.35 -35.11
CA GLU A 110 9.83 -5.36 -34.28
C GLU A 110 9.38 -3.92 -34.53
N LYS A 111 8.56 -3.71 -35.57
CA LYS A 111 8.06 -2.39 -35.98
C LYS A 111 6.88 -1.89 -35.16
N GLU A 112 6.09 -2.79 -34.58
CA GLU A 112 4.92 -2.43 -33.78
C GLU A 112 5.00 -3.08 -32.40
N LEU A 113 5.02 -2.26 -31.36
CA LEU A 113 5.01 -2.71 -29.96
C LEU A 113 3.80 -2.12 -29.25
N ILE A 114 3.21 -2.89 -28.36
CA ILE A 114 2.12 -2.45 -27.50
C ILE A 114 2.57 -2.44 -26.04
N LYS A 115 2.06 -1.49 -25.28
CA LYS A 115 2.22 -1.41 -23.83
C LYS A 115 0.86 -1.22 -23.22
N VAL A 116 0.55 -2.00 -22.18
CA VAL A 116 -0.74 -1.97 -21.48
C VAL A 116 -0.54 -1.69 -20.01
N SER A 117 -1.39 -0.83 -19.47
CA SER A 117 -1.49 -0.60 -18.03
C SER A 117 -2.95 -0.76 -17.61
N VAL A 118 -3.18 -1.47 -16.51
CA VAL A 118 -4.50 -1.72 -15.93
C VAL A 118 -4.58 -1.01 -14.58
N ARG A 119 -5.55 -0.11 -14.42
CA ARG A 119 -5.85 0.57 -13.16
C ARG A 119 -7.14 0.03 -12.58
N PHE A 120 -7.10 -0.30 -11.30
CA PHE A 120 -8.26 -0.77 -10.55
C PHE A 120 -8.87 0.41 -9.78
N LEU A 121 -10.08 0.78 -10.15
CA LEU A 121 -10.80 1.90 -9.55
C LEU A 121 -11.67 1.45 -8.38
N SER A 122 -12.06 0.17 -8.35
CA SER A 122 -12.76 -0.46 -7.24
C SER A 122 -12.59 -1.99 -7.27
N ASN A 123 -12.99 -2.67 -6.18
CA ASN A 123 -12.94 -4.15 -6.08
C ASN A 123 -14.20 -4.84 -6.61
N GLU A 124 -15.14 -4.09 -7.11
CA GLU A 124 -16.41 -4.65 -7.60
C GLU A 124 -16.25 -5.30 -8.98
N LEU A 125 -16.92 -6.42 -9.20
CA LEU A 125 -16.86 -7.18 -10.44
C LEU A 125 -17.76 -6.53 -11.53
N ARG A 126 -17.28 -5.40 -12.06
CA ARG A 126 -17.95 -4.64 -13.14
C ARG A 126 -16.93 -3.91 -14.02
N ALA A 127 -17.30 -3.62 -15.26
CA ALA A 127 -16.41 -2.98 -16.23
C ALA A 127 -15.92 -1.58 -15.80
N SER A 128 -16.76 -0.81 -15.07
CA SER A 128 -16.39 0.50 -14.54
C SER A 128 -15.34 0.47 -13.43
N SER A 129 -15.03 -0.72 -12.87
CA SER A 129 -13.97 -0.91 -11.87
C SER A 129 -12.57 -1.00 -12.48
N LEU A 130 -12.47 -1.06 -13.80
CA LEU A 130 -11.21 -1.15 -14.53
C LEU A 130 -11.05 -0.02 -15.53
N GLU A 131 -9.86 0.56 -15.57
CA GLU A 131 -9.42 1.46 -16.61
C GLU A 131 -8.21 0.85 -17.31
N ILE A 132 -8.32 0.67 -18.63
CA ILE A 132 -7.23 0.14 -19.46
C ILE A 132 -6.61 1.30 -20.22
N ILE A 133 -5.30 1.46 -20.05
CA ILE A 133 -4.50 2.46 -20.77
C ILE A 133 -3.53 1.71 -21.66
N GLY A 134 -3.71 1.85 -22.96
CA GLY A 134 -2.86 1.20 -23.95
C GLY A 134 -2.10 2.22 -24.79
N HIS A 135 -0.84 1.88 -25.13
CA HIS A 135 -0.01 2.63 -26.06
C HIS A 135 0.53 1.69 -27.13
N LYS A 136 0.64 2.20 -28.35
CA LYS A 136 1.27 1.54 -29.48
C LYS A 136 2.48 2.36 -29.90
N LYS A 137 3.61 1.71 -30.03
CA LYS A 137 4.85 2.29 -30.56
C LYS A 137 5.09 1.72 -31.95
N ILE A 138 5.28 2.59 -32.93
CA ILE A 138 5.52 2.23 -34.32
C ILE A 138 6.90 2.74 -34.68
N CYS A 139 7.75 1.85 -35.21
CA CYS A 139 9.10 2.18 -35.64
C CYS A 139 9.22 2.01 -37.17
N GLU A 140 9.71 3.05 -37.86
CA GLU A 140 10.01 3.03 -39.27
C GLU A 140 11.37 2.36 -39.54
N ASP A 141 11.60 1.94 -40.78
CA ASP A 141 12.89 1.40 -41.22
C ASP A 141 14.06 2.39 -41.06
N SER A 142 13.74 3.68 -41.00
CA SER A 142 14.68 4.77 -40.70
C SER A 142 15.19 4.78 -39.26
N GLY A 143 14.66 3.92 -38.38
CA GLY A 143 14.95 3.91 -36.94
C GLY A 143 14.17 4.94 -36.14
N LYS A 144 13.33 5.77 -36.75
CA LYS A 144 12.46 6.70 -36.05
C LYS A 144 11.24 5.97 -35.48
N CYS A 145 10.92 6.19 -34.20
CA CYS A 145 9.75 5.61 -33.56
C CYS A 145 8.83 6.72 -33.02
N TYR A 146 7.54 6.50 -33.12
CA TYR A 146 6.53 7.34 -32.50
C TYR A 146 5.55 6.50 -31.69
N THR A 147 4.92 7.12 -30.70
CA THR A 147 4.00 6.44 -29.80
C THR A 147 2.64 7.12 -29.84
N GLU A 148 1.59 6.33 -29.97
CA GLU A 148 0.21 6.76 -29.98
C GLU A 148 -0.61 5.96 -28.96
N LYS A 149 -1.81 6.42 -28.61
CA LYS A 149 -2.74 5.63 -27.80
C LYS A 149 -3.30 4.49 -28.63
N LEU A 150 -3.47 3.33 -27.98
CA LEU A 150 -4.21 2.22 -28.58
C LEU A 150 -5.68 2.61 -28.81
N ASP A 151 -6.26 2.03 -29.86
CA ASP A 151 -7.67 2.21 -30.17
C ASP A 151 -8.56 1.84 -28.97
N LYS A 152 -9.61 2.63 -28.80
CA LYS A 152 -10.60 2.43 -27.73
C LYS A 152 -11.24 1.04 -27.80
N LYS A 153 -11.52 0.56 -29.01
CA LYS A 153 -12.08 -0.77 -29.23
C LYS A 153 -11.18 -1.86 -28.65
N PHE A 154 -9.88 -1.78 -28.88
CA PHE A 154 -8.92 -2.76 -28.36
C PHE A 154 -8.84 -2.74 -26.83
N THR A 155 -8.85 -1.55 -26.22
CA THR A 155 -8.81 -1.44 -24.75
C THR A 155 -10.11 -1.94 -24.09
N GLU A 156 -11.27 -1.77 -24.74
CA GLU A 156 -12.54 -2.34 -24.28
C GLU A 156 -12.54 -3.87 -24.43
N GLU A 157 -12.02 -4.44 -25.52
CA GLU A 157 -11.89 -5.90 -25.69
C GLU A 157 -11.03 -6.54 -24.59
N ILE A 158 -9.91 -5.89 -24.22
CA ILE A 158 -9.10 -6.34 -23.07
C ILE A 158 -9.93 -6.30 -21.77
N LYS A 159 -10.63 -5.20 -21.54
CA LYS A 159 -11.48 -5.02 -20.35
C LYS A 159 -12.53 -6.12 -20.26
N ASP A 160 -13.26 -6.38 -21.33
CA ASP A 160 -14.29 -7.43 -21.41
C ASP A 160 -13.72 -8.82 -21.18
N SER A 161 -12.54 -9.10 -21.71
CA SER A 161 -11.82 -10.35 -21.49
C SER A 161 -11.47 -10.54 -19.99
N ILE A 162 -10.94 -9.50 -19.35
CA ILE A 162 -10.63 -9.52 -17.91
C ILE A 162 -11.90 -9.74 -17.08
N ILE A 163 -12.99 -9.03 -17.36
CA ILE A 163 -14.27 -9.18 -16.65
C ILE A 163 -14.83 -10.58 -16.83
N SER A 164 -14.79 -11.12 -18.05
CA SER A 164 -15.24 -12.49 -18.34
C SER A 164 -14.45 -13.52 -17.53
N LYS A 165 -13.12 -13.40 -17.52
CA LYS A 165 -12.24 -14.26 -16.72
C LYS A 165 -12.51 -14.14 -15.22
N ALA A 166 -12.75 -12.92 -14.74
CA ALA A 166 -13.06 -12.68 -13.34
C ALA A 166 -14.38 -13.34 -12.91
N ARG A 167 -15.40 -13.32 -13.76
CA ARG A 167 -16.67 -14.04 -13.50
C ARG A 167 -16.44 -15.54 -13.35
N LEU A 168 -15.64 -16.15 -14.21
CA LEU A 168 -15.30 -17.58 -14.12
C LEU A 168 -14.57 -17.89 -12.82
N LEU A 169 -13.56 -17.10 -12.45
CA LEU A 169 -12.84 -17.27 -11.19
C LEU A 169 -13.74 -17.14 -9.97
N LYS A 170 -14.70 -16.20 -10.00
CA LYS A 170 -15.68 -16.04 -8.92
C LYS A 170 -16.54 -17.26 -8.72
N ILE A 171 -16.99 -17.89 -9.81
CA ILE A 171 -17.77 -19.13 -9.77
C ILE A 171 -16.93 -20.28 -9.22
N GLU A 172 -15.68 -20.41 -9.63
CA GLU A 172 -14.76 -21.43 -9.12
C GLU A 172 -14.53 -21.29 -7.61
N ASP A 173 -14.31 -20.06 -7.12
CA ASP A 173 -14.13 -19.78 -5.70
C ASP A 173 -15.39 -20.17 -4.89
N THR A 174 -16.57 -19.78 -5.35
CA THR A 174 -17.84 -20.11 -4.68
C THR A 174 -18.05 -21.62 -4.57
N LYS A 175 -17.70 -22.40 -5.61
CA LYS A 175 -17.78 -23.86 -5.58
C LYS A 175 -16.81 -24.48 -4.59
N LYS A 176 -15.59 -23.95 -4.48
CA LYS A 176 -14.58 -24.41 -3.51
C LYS A 176 -15.01 -24.16 -2.06
N ASP A 177 -15.65 -23.02 -1.81
CA ASP A 177 -16.14 -22.68 -0.47
C ASP A 177 -17.34 -23.54 -0.04
N GLN A 178 -18.17 -23.99 -0.98
CA GLN A 178 -19.28 -24.91 -0.73
C GLN A 178 -18.84 -26.37 -0.53
N ALA A 179 -17.63 -26.74 -0.97
CA ALA A 179 -17.10 -28.10 -0.86
C ALA A 179 -16.26 -28.32 0.42
N LYS A 180 -16.08 -27.29 1.24
CA LYS A 180 -15.41 -27.34 2.57
C LYS A 180 -16.40 -27.49 3.70
#